data_9006bd0ddd594b6f20559396538e7a44
#
_entry.id   9006bd0ddd594b6f20559396538e7a44
#
_cell.length_a   1.000
_cell.length_b   1.000
_cell.length_c   1.000
_cell.angle_alpha   90.00
_cell.angle_beta   90.00
_cell.angle_gamma   90.00
#
_symmetry.space_group_name_H-M   'P 1'
#
loop_
_entity.id
_entity.type
_entity.pdbx_description
1 polymer ?
#
loop_
_entity_poly.entity_id
_entity_poly.type
_entity_poly.pdbx_seq_one_letter_code
_entity_poly.pdbx_strand_id
1 'polypeptide(L)' 'MADWRELYRSPNGDSWFLSRDPGDGRAFIIHQPNAPSGGRVAQIDLGEFLRSGHGPEQTALLRLIGTLVQAPPA' A
#
# COMPACT_ATOMS: atom_id res chain seq x y z
N MET A 1 9.27 -15.92 -0.63
CA MET A 1 7.94 -15.44 -0.99
C MET A 1 7.74 -14.06 -0.35
N ALA A 2 7.39 -13.06 -1.14
CA ALA A 2 7.16 -11.73 -0.61
C ALA A 2 5.86 -11.69 0.17
N ASP A 3 5.88 -11.11 1.33
CA ASP A 3 4.67 -10.92 2.14
C ASP A 3 3.96 -9.65 1.67
N TRP A 4 2.70 -9.81 1.35
CA TRP A 4 1.84 -8.69 0.95
C TRP A 4 0.83 -8.45 2.04
N ARG A 5 0.72 -7.20 2.47
CA ARG A 5 -0.29 -6.80 3.43
C ARG A 5 -1.31 -5.93 2.72
N GLU A 6 -2.58 -6.33 2.74
CA GLU A 6 -3.64 -5.53 2.11
C GLU A 6 -3.80 -4.22 2.86
N LEU A 7 -3.76 -3.12 2.11
CA LEU A 7 -3.99 -1.78 2.65
C LEU A 7 -5.42 -1.36 2.45
N TYR A 8 -5.93 -1.55 1.24
CA TYR A 8 -7.24 -1.05 0.88
C TYR A 8 -7.76 -1.81 -0.33
N ARG A 9 -9.06 -2.03 -0.36
CA ARG A 9 -9.77 -2.58 -1.51
C ARG A 9 -10.92 -1.67 -1.83
N SER A 10 -10.96 -1.14 -3.07
CA SER A 10 -12.02 -0.25 -3.47
C SER A 10 -13.29 -1.03 -3.82
N PRO A 11 -14.46 -0.36 -3.82
CA PRO A 11 -15.71 -1.03 -4.18
C PRO A 11 -15.72 -1.62 -5.58
N ASN A 12 -14.92 -1.08 -6.50
CA ASN A 12 -14.85 -1.60 -7.86
C ASN A 12 -13.85 -2.76 -8.02
N GLY A 13 -13.21 -3.19 -6.92
CA GLY A 13 -12.34 -4.36 -6.95
C GLY A 13 -10.86 -4.10 -7.11
N ASP A 14 -10.43 -2.85 -7.18
CA ASP A 14 -9.02 -2.53 -7.13
C ASP A 14 -8.46 -2.77 -5.74
N SER A 15 -7.24 -3.28 -5.65
CA SER A 15 -6.61 -3.58 -4.37
C SER A 15 -5.23 -2.98 -4.29
N TRP A 16 -4.84 -2.55 -3.09
CA TRP A 16 -3.51 -2.00 -2.81
C TRP A 16 -2.90 -2.77 -1.66
N PHE A 17 -1.63 -3.12 -1.82
CA PHE A 17 -0.90 -3.91 -0.83
C PHE A 17 0.41 -3.23 -0.50
N LEU A 18 0.83 -3.38 0.75
CA LEU A 18 2.18 -3.03 1.17
C LEU A 18 3.04 -4.28 1.10
N SER A 19 4.19 -4.17 0.47
CA SER A 19 5.13 -5.27 0.36
C SER A 19 6.55 -4.78 0.66
N ARG A 20 7.47 -5.70 0.75
CA ARG A 20 8.87 -5.41 1.04
C ARG A 20 9.75 -6.27 0.13
N ASP A 21 10.78 -5.64 -0.44
CA ASP A 21 11.77 -6.36 -1.21
C ASP A 21 12.60 -7.23 -0.27
N PRO A 22 12.66 -8.56 -0.50
CA PRO A 22 13.40 -9.45 0.39
C PRO A 22 14.92 -9.23 0.32
N GLY A 23 15.42 -8.61 -0.76
CA GLY A 23 16.85 -8.38 -0.91
C GLY A 23 17.35 -7.20 -0.12
N ASP A 24 16.69 -6.04 -0.22
CA ASP A 24 17.16 -4.80 0.42
C ASP A 24 16.24 -4.28 1.51
N GLY A 25 15.09 -4.91 1.74
CA GLY A 25 14.14 -4.51 2.76
C GLY A 25 13.31 -3.28 2.42
N ARG A 26 13.43 -2.76 1.20
CA ARG A 26 12.70 -1.56 0.80
C ARG A 26 11.22 -1.84 0.66
N ALA A 27 10.39 -0.99 1.27
CA ALA A 27 8.94 -1.10 1.17
C ALA A 27 8.45 -0.47 -0.12
N PHE A 28 7.42 -1.05 -0.72
CA PHE A 28 6.78 -0.52 -1.91
C PHE A 28 5.32 -0.92 -1.91
N ILE A 29 4.54 -0.29 -2.80
CA ILE A 29 3.11 -0.54 -2.93
C ILE A 29 2.86 -1.38 -4.17
N ILE A 30 1.95 -2.35 -4.06
CA ILE A 30 1.46 -3.10 -5.19
C ILE A 30 0.02 -2.69 -5.43
N HIS A 31 -0.26 -2.23 -6.64
CA HIS A 31 -1.62 -1.93 -7.06
C HIS A 31 -2.08 -3.03 -8.01
N GLN A 32 -3.13 -3.73 -7.61
CA GLN A 32 -3.75 -4.78 -8.43
C GLN A 32 -5.11 -4.27 -8.89
N PRO A 33 -5.24 -3.87 -10.17
CA PRO A 33 -6.53 -3.45 -10.70
C PRO A 33 -7.51 -4.60 -10.73
N ASN A 34 -8.81 -4.27 -10.80
CA ASN A 34 -9.82 -5.31 -10.89
C ASN A 34 -9.69 -6.09 -12.20
N ALA A 35 -10.11 -7.35 -12.19
CA ALA A 35 -9.97 -8.21 -13.35
C ALA A 35 -10.71 -7.68 -14.59
N PRO A 36 -11.93 -7.11 -14.48
CA PRO A 36 -12.63 -6.60 -15.66
C PRO A 36 -11.92 -5.47 -16.38
N SER A 37 -11.08 -4.68 -15.69
CA SER A 37 -10.33 -3.60 -16.34
C SER A 37 -9.14 -4.10 -17.14
N GLY A 38 -8.74 -5.35 -16.97
CA GLY A 38 -7.60 -5.93 -17.67
C GLY A 38 -6.28 -5.32 -17.31
N GLY A 39 -6.21 -4.57 -16.22
CA GLY A 39 -5.02 -3.88 -15.79
C GLY A 39 -3.95 -4.82 -15.27
N ARG A 40 -2.70 -4.40 -15.37
CA ARG A 40 -1.56 -5.15 -14.86
C ARG A 40 -1.25 -4.73 -13.44
N VAL A 41 -0.74 -5.68 -12.66
CA VAL A 41 -0.22 -5.38 -11.34
C VAL A 41 0.96 -4.40 -11.50
N ALA A 42 0.94 -3.33 -10.72
CA ALA A 42 1.97 -2.30 -10.76
C ALA A 42 2.67 -2.21 -9.41
N GLN A 43 3.98 -1.99 -9.45
CA GLN A 43 4.76 -1.69 -8.26
C GLN A 43 4.99 -0.18 -8.22
N ILE A 44 4.72 0.43 -7.07
CA ILE A 44 4.80 1.86 -6.90
C ILE A 44 5.73 2.16 -5.73
N ASP A 45 6.69 3.05 -5.94
CA ASP A 45 7.55 3.51 -4.86
C ASP A 45 6.72 4.14 -3.74
N LEU A 46 7.10 3.88 -2.50
CA LEU A 46 6.32 4.32 -1.34
C LEU A 46 6.13 5.83 -1.31
N GLY A 47 7.21 6.58 -1.53
CA GLY A 47 7.14 8.04 -1.54
C GLY A 47 6.28 8.57 -2.67
N GLU A 48 6.40 7.96 -3.85
CA GLU A 48 5.60 8.35 -4.99
C GLU A 48 4.13 8.07 -4.76
N PHE A 49 3.81 6.92 -4.17
CA PHE A 49 2.43 6.58 -3.82
C PHE A 49 1.82 7.63 -2.89
N LEU A 50 2.57 8.06 -1.87
CA LEU A 50 2.08 9.07 -0.92
C LEU A 50 1.93 10.43 -1.56
N ARG A 51 2.74 10.76 -2.58
CA ARG A 51 2.62 12.03 -3.30
C ARG A 51 1.53 12.02 -4.37
N SER A 52 1.05 10.85 -4.76
CA SER A 52 0.14 10.74 -5.90
C SER A 52 -1.29 11.16 -5.59
N GLY A 53 -1.65 11.36 -4.33
CA GLY A 53 -2.99 11.79 -3.97
C GLY A 53 -3.29 11.65 -2.50
N HIS A 54 -4.55 11.94 -2.15
CA HIS A 54 -5.05 11.85 -0.79
C HIS A 54 -6.27 10.93 -0.72
N GLY A 55 -6.27 9.88 -1.52
CA GLY A 55 -7.37 8.93 -1.57
C GLY A 55 -7.40 8.00 -0.37
N PRO A 56 -8.44 7.14 -0.28
CA PRO A 56 -8.54 6.20 0.84
C PRO A 56 -7.38 5.22 0.90
N GLU A 57 -6.74 4.89 -0.21
CA GLU A 57 -5.60 4.00 -0.23
C GLU A 57 -4.37 4.64 0.42
N GLN A 58 -4.14 5.94 0.22
CA GLN A 58 -3.07 6.67 0.90
C GLN A 58 -3.39 6.81 2.39
N THR A 59 -4.64 7.11 2.72
CA THR A 59 -5.08 7.21 4.10
C THR A 59 -4.87 5.89 4.84
N ALA A 60 -5.15 4.78 4.19
CA ALA A 60 -4.95 3.45 4.79
C ALA A 60 -3.48 3.21 5.14
N LEU A 61 -2.57 3.61 4.25
CA LEU A 61 -1.14 3.46 4.51
C LEU A 61 -0.69 4.35 5.67
N LEU A 62 -1.13 5.61 5.67
CA LEU A 62 -0.76 6.53 6.75
C LEU A 62 -1.27 6.04 8.10
N ARG A 63 -2.47 5.47 8.12
CA ARG A 63 -3.04 4.90 9.34
C ARG A 63 -2.23 3.71 9.82
N LEU A 64 -1.79 2.86 8.90
CA LEU A 64 -0.93 1.72 9.25
C LEU A 64 0.40 2.21 9.83
N ILE A 65 1.03 3.21 9.20
CA ILE A 65 2.27 3.79 9.73
C ILE A 65 2.05 4.32 11.13
N GLY A 66 0.91 4.99 11.35
CA GLY A 66 0.57 5.51 12.67
C GLY A 66 0.49 4.44 13.75
N THR A 67 0.10 3.21 13.39
CA THR A 67 0.04 2.12 14.37
C THR A 67 1.41 1.65 14.84
N LEU A 68 2.47 2.01 14.09
CA LEU A 68 3.84 1.65 14.44
C LEU A 68 4.46 2.64 15.42
N VAL A 69 3.80 3.77 15.63
CA VAL A 69 4.28 4.81 16.54
C VAL A 69 3.67 4.53 17.90
N GLN A 70 4.54 4.29 18.87
CA GLN A 70 4.08 4.06 20.23
C GLN A 70 3.81 5.40 20.90
N ALA A 71 2.63 5.52 21.53
CA ALA A 71 2.30 6.74 22.23
C ALA A 71 3.29 6.97 23.38
N PRO A 72 3.76 8.21 23.58
CA PRO A 72 4.66 8.49 24.69
C PRO A 72 3.93 8.23 26.02
N PRO A 73 4.64 7.74 27.02
CA PRO A 73 4.03 7.57 28.34
C PRO A 73 3.59 8.91 28.89
N ALA A 74 2.45 8.88 29.54
CA ALA A 74 1.87 10.09 30.14
C ALA A 74 2.70 10.55 31.34
#